data_c6e33e06b75cf0ada0418664ee284062
#
_entry.id   c6e33e06b75cf0ada0418664ee284062
#
_cell.length_a   1.000
_cell.length_b   1.000
_cell.length_c   1.000
_cell.angle_alpha   90.00
_cell.angle_beta   90.00
_cell.angle_gamma   90.00
#
_symmetry.space_group_name_H-M   'P 1'
#
loop_
_entity.id
_entity.type
_entity.pdbx_description
1 polymer ?
#
loop_
_entity_poly.entity_id
_entity_poly.type
_entity_poly.pdbx_seq_one_letter_code
_entity_poly.pdbx_strand_id
1 'polypeptide(L)'
;MTYDLYKFPDSVAAGERINDMSKEEYRSRVYTDRPPYADFDAPAKFQAIESIIAKRLTQHPNAICSYSGGADSDILLDLIERTREKFGLKPVKYAFFNTGLEMKATRDHVKATAAKYGVEITEYRPKTNIVLASRKYGIPFVSKIMSAGLSEWQKKGVPLSVADEYDAAEDKEAKRQELRERYPKCESVLNFLCCCNSKGEPRPNIQLVINSSKYMRDFINEFPPDFKISAKCCDYCKKQVAH
;
A
#
# COMPACT_ATOMS: atom_id res chain seq x y z
N MET A 1 11.10 -4.42 -4.80
CA MET A 1 10.99 -3.91 -6.17
C MET A 1 9.76 -3.04 -6.23
N THR A 2 9.91 -1.74 -6.18
CA THR A 2 8.89 -0.79 -6.57
C THR A 2 8.82 -0.85 -8.08
N TYR A 3 7.75 -1.42 -8.62
CA TYR A 3 7.43 -1.26 -10.03
C TYR A 3 7.14 0.22 -10.25
N ASP A 4 8.05 0.87 -10.97
CA ASP A 4 7.83 2.19 -11.55
C ASP A 4 6.85 2.04 -12.73
N LEU A 5 5.61 1.60 -12.41
CA LEU A 5 4.53 1.39 -13.37
C LEU A 5 4.06 2.70 -14.02
N TYR A 6 4.61 3.83 -13.56
CA TYR A 6 4.22 5.17 -13.99
C TYR A 6 5.39 6.05 -14.44
N LYS A 7 6.57 5.50 -14.70
CA LYS A 7 7.52 6.21 -15.56
C LYS A 7 6.98 6.16 -16.97
N PHE A 8 6.25 7.22 -17.32
CA PHE A 8 5.98 7.50 -18.73
C PHE A 8 7.32 7.65 -19.44
N PRO A 9 7.47 7.10 -20.65
CA PRO A 9 8.63 7.37 -21.47
C PRO A 9 8.83 8.90 -21.54
N ASP A 10 10.07 9.36 -21.37
CA ASP A 10 10.42 10.79 -21.48
C ASP A 10 10.02 11.41 -22.83
N SER A 11 9.60 10.57 -23.79
CA SER A 11 9.07 10.94 -25.11
C SER A 11 7.61 11.38 -25.12
N VAL A 12 6.86 11.23 -24.01
CA VAL A 12 5.51 11.80 -23.94
C VAL A 12 5.63 13.27 -23.63
N ALA A 13 5.46 14.12 -24.63
CA ALA A 13 5.50 15.56 -24.47
C ALA A 13 4.51 16.00 -23.37
N ALA A 14 4.95 16.92 -22.52
CA ALA A 14 4.10 17.48 -21.47
C ALA A 14 2.82 18.06 -22.10
N GLY A 15 1.68 17.36 -21.95
CA GLY A 15 0.40 17.73 -22.53
C GLY A 15 -0.32 16.64 -23.33
N GLU A 16 0.37 15.61 -23.79
CA GLU A 16 -0.31 14.44 -24.38
C GLU A 16 -1.02 13.63 -23.29
N ARG A 17 -2.33 13.53 -23.40
CA ARG A 17 -3.14 12.71 -22.48
C ARG A 17 -3.06 11.25 -22.92
N ILE A 18 -2.73 10.35 -22.00
CA ILE A 18 -2.70 8.90 -22.24
C ILE A 18 -4.03 8.38 -22.79
N ASN A 19 -5.14 9.02 -22.43
CA ASN A 19 -6.48 8.66 -22.91
C ASN A 19 -6.65 8.88 -24.42
N ASP A 20 -5.76 9.64 -25.07
CA ASP A 20 -5.82 9.94 -26.50
C ASP A 20 -4.97 8.97 -27.34
N MET A 21 -4.24 8.04 -26.68
CA MET A 21 -3.44 7.03 -27.34
C MET A 21 -4.25 5.77 -27.64
N SER A 22 -4.02 5.18 -28.82
CA SER A 22 -4.54 3.84 -29.11
C SER A 22 -3.88 2.79 -28.20
N LYS A 23 -4.57 1.67 -27.96
CA LYS A 23 -4.00 0.55 -27.15
C LYS A 23 -2.70 0.01 -27.75
N GLU A 24 -2.58 -0.01 -29.07
CA GLU A 24 -1.41 -0.44 -29.81
C GLU A 24 -0.24 0.52 -29.63
N GLU A 25 -0.51 1.82 -29.73
CA GLU A 25 0.49 2.86 -29.53
C GLU A 25 1.00 2.89 -28.08
N TYR A 26 0.09 2.78 -27.10
CA TYR A 26 0.46 2.65 -25.68
C TYR A 26 1.34 1.41 -25.44
N ARG A 27 0.98 0.26 -26.00
CA ARG A 27 1.77 -0.97 -25.89
C ARG A 27 3.14 -0.84 -26.54
N SER A 28 3.25 -0.24 -27.72
CA SER A 28 4.53 -0.06 -28.40
C SER A 28 5.46 0.85 -27.59
N ARG A 29 4.96 1.98 -27.07
CA ARG A 29 5.76 2.92 -26.27
C ARG A 29 6.17 2.33 -24.91
N VAL A 30 5.29 1.59 -24.22
CA VAL A 30 5.58 1.02 -22.89
C VAL A 30 6.44 -0.23 -22.96
N TYR A 31 6.39 -1.00 -24.04
CA TYR A 31 7.09 -2.27 -24.14
C TYR A 31 8.39 -2.23 -24.92
N THR A 32 8.61 -1.23 -25.81
CA THR A 32 9.85 -1.09 -26.56
C THR A 32 11.00 -0.49 -25.76
N ASP A 33 10.69 0.33 -24.73
CA ASP A 33 11.71 0.97 -23.88
C ASP A 33 12.11 0.12 -22.66
N ARG A 34 11.54 -1.10 -22.51
CA ARG A 34 12.03 -2.04 -21.50
C ARG A 34 13.34 -2.65 -21.99
N PRO A 35 14.41 -2.60 -21.17
CA PRO A 35 15.59 -3.38 -21.48
C PRO A 35 15.17 -4.83 -21.68
N PRO A 36 15.66 -5.50 -22.72
CA PRO A 36 15.32 -6.91 -22.96
C PRO A 36 15.67 -7.69 -21.70
N TYR A 37 14.75 -8.54 -21.25
CA TYR A 37 14.96 -9.48 -20.16
C TYR A 37 15.98 -10.57 -20.55
N ALA A 38 16.87 -10.28 -21.49
CA ALA A 38 17.82 -11.21 -22.06
C ALA A 38 18.73 -11.88 -21.01
N ASP A 39 18.97 -11.20 -19.87
CA ASP A 39 19.78 -11.74 -18.77
C ASP A 39 18.96 -12.33 -17.62
N PHE A 40 17.63 -12.51 -17.80
CA PHE A 40 16.80 -13.10 -16.78
C PHE A 40 16.79 -14.62 -16.92
N ASP A 41 17.67 -15.29 -16.20
CA ASP A 41 17.61 -16.74 -16.04
C ASP A 41 16.39 -17.13 -15.18
N ALA A 42 15.22 -17.13 -15.81
CA ALA A 42 13.96 -17.45 -15.17
C ALA A 42 13.98 -18.87 -14.53
N PRO A 43 14.47 -19.93 -15.21
CA PRO A 43 14.55 -21.26 -14.63
C PRO A 43 15.35 -21.32 -13.33
N ALA A 44 16.55 -20.73 -13.28
CA ALA A 44 17.39 -20.75 -12.08
C ALA A 44 16.74 -19.96 -10.92
N LYS A 45 16.11 -18.83 -11.22
CA LYS A 45 15.40 -18.03 -10.20
C LYS A 45 14.18 -18.76 -9.67
N PHE A 46 13.39 -19.43 -10.52
CA PHE A 46 12.27 -20.23 -10.07
C PHE A 46 12.72 -21.39 -9.20
N GLN A 47 13.80 -22.12 -9.56
CA GLN A 47 14.37 -23.17 -8.73
C GLN A 47 14.83 -22.67 -7.36
N ALA A 48 15.45 -21.51 -7.30
CA ALA A 48 15.83 -20.86 -6.03
C ALA A 48 14.61 -20.54 -5.17
N ILE A 49 13.54 -20.01 -5.77
CA ILE A 49 12.28 -19.74 -5.06
C ILE A 49 11.63 -21.03 -4.57
N GLU A 50 11.52 -22.05 -5.41
CA GLU A 50 11.00 -23.36 -5.02
C GLU A 50 11.79 -23.96 -3.85
N SER A 51 13.12 -23.85 -3.86
CA SER A 51 13.97 -24.31 -2.76
C SER A 51 13.71 -23.57 -1.45
N ILE A 52 13.47 -22.27 -1.52
CA ILE A 52 13.10 -21.44 -0.36
C ILE A 52 11.73 -21.86 0.16
N ILE A 53 10.75 -22.02 -0.71
CA ILE A 53 9.39 -22.46 -0.35
C ILE A 53 9.46 -23.85 0.31
N ALA A 54 10.15 -24.83 -0.31
CA ALA A 54 10.31 -26.16 0.24
C ALA A 54 10.90 -26.15 1.65
N LYS A 55 12.00 -25.39 1.83
CA LYS A 55 12.61 -25.20 3.15
C LYS A 55 11.62 -24.64 4.18
N ARG A 56 10.86 -23.61 3.81
CA ARG A 56 9.89 -22.97 4.71
C ARG A 56 8.74 -23.91 5.07
N LEU A 57 8.19 -24.63 4.11
CA LEU A 57 7.10 -25.57 4.34
C LEU A 57 7.55 -26.78 5.19
N THR A 58 8.80 -27.22 5.03
CA THR A 58 9.38 -28.27 5.87
C THR A 58 9.55 -27.78 7.32
N GLN A 59 10.01 -26.56 7.52
CA GLN A 59 10.17 -25.95 8.85
C GLN A 59 8.83 -25.66 9.53
N HIS A 60 7.79 -25.35 8.73
CA HIS A 60 6.47 -24.93 9.21
C HIS A 60 5.36 -25.76 8.53
N PRO A 61 5.20 -27.04 8.93
CA PRO A 61 4.27 -27.96 8.25
C PRO A 61 2.78 -27.59 8.41
N ASN A 62 2.46 -26.65 9.28
CA ASN A 62 1.11 -26.10 9.48
C ASN A 62 0.99 -24.64 8.99
N ALA A 63 1.79 -24.28 7.98
CA ALA A 63 1.75 -22.94 7.42
C ALA A 63 0.37 -22.60 6.83
N ILE A 64 -0.04 -21.34 7.03
CA ILE A 64 -1.22 -20.77 6.40
C ILE A 64 -0.73 -19.71 5.42
N CYS A 65 -1.17 -19.80 4.16
CA CYS A 65 -0.89 -18.78 3.16
C CYS A 65 -2.09 -17.85 3.02
N SER A 66 -1.87 -16.54 3.20
CA SER A 66 -2.89 -15.54 2.91
C SER A 66 -3.01 -15.36 1.40
N TYR A 67 -4.22 -15.54 0.87
CA TYR A 67 -4.54 -15.42 -0.55
C TYR A 67 -5.48 -14.25 -0.77
N SER A 68 -5.11 -13.32 -1.63
CA SER A 68 -5.89 -12.09 -1.87
C SER A 68 -6.76 -12.13 -3.14
N GLY A 69 -6.57 -13.12 -4.01
CA GLY A 69 -7.19 -13.18 -5.33
C GLY A 69 -6.58 -12.21 -6.35
N GLY A 70 -5.39 -11.66 -6.08
CA GLY A 70 -4.63 -10.85 -7.01
C GLY A 70 -3.50 -11.63 -7.67
N ALA A 71 -2.95 -11.12 -8.77
CA ALA A 71 -1.94 -11.80 -9.60
C ALA A 71 -0.72 -12.30 -8.80
N ASP A 72 -0.21 -11.51 -7.87
CA ASP A 72 0.94 -11.91 -7.05
C ASP A 72 0.61 -13.12 -6.14
N SER A 73 -0.62 -13.15 -5.60
CA SER A 73 -1.07 -14.27 -4.77
C SER A 73 -1.37 -15.52 -5.59
N ASP A 74 -1.79 -15.37 -6.86
CA ASP A 74 -1.95 -16.49 -7.80
C ASP A 74 -0.61 -17.13 -8.11
N ILE A 75 0.41 -16.33 -8.42
CA ILE A 75 1.78 -16.82 -8.67
C ILE A 75 2.33 -17.53 -7.44
N LEU A 76 2.14 -16.94 -6.25
CA LEU A 76 2.60 -17.57 -5.02
C LEU A 76 1.91 -18.91 -4.75
N LEU A 77 0.58 -18.99 -4.96
CA LEU A 77 -0.17 -20.23 -4.80
C LEU A 77 0.31 -21.31 -5.80
N ASP A 78 0.50 -20.95 -7.09
CA ASP A 78 1.03 -21.86 -8.11
C ASP A 78 2.41 -22.40 -7.70
N LEU A 79 3.31 -21.54 -7.28
CA LEU A 79 4.66 -21.93 -6.84
C LEU A 79 4.63 -22.83 -5.60
N ILE A 80 3.74 -22.56 -4.65
CA ILE A 80 3.57 -23.39 -3.45
C ILE A 80 3.07 -24.79 -3.85
N GLU A 81 2.01 -24.88 -4.65
CA GLU A 81 1.43 -26.18 -5.00
C GLU A 81 2.39 -27.01 -5.87
N ARG A 82 3.05 -26.40 -6.85
CA ARG A 82 4.10 -27.10 -7.64
C ARG A 82 5.25 -27.58 -6.77
N THR A 83 5.71 -26.76 -5.84
CA THR A 83 6.79 -27.13 -4.91
C THR A 83 6.34 -28.25 -3.99
N ARG A 84 5.12 -28.16 -3.47
CA ARG A 84 4.53 -29.18 -2.61
C ARG A 84 4.45 -30.54 -3.30
N GLU A 85 3.94 -30.57 -4.53
CA GLU A 85 3.87 -31.79 -5.33
C GLU A 85 5.26 -32.37 -5.62
N LYS A 86 6.19 -31.52 -6.08
CA LYS A 86 7.56 -31.90 -6.42
C LYS A 86 8.33 -32.55 -5.26
N PHE A 87 8.13 -32.04 -4.05
CA PHE A 87 8.86 -32.50 -2.86
C PHE A 87 8.02 -33.36 -1.90
N GLY A 88 6.80 -33.72 -2.25
CA GLY A 88 5.93 -34.57 -1.42
C GLY A 88 5.57 -33.90 -0.07
N LEU A 89 5.39 -32.59 -0.05
CA LEU A 89 5.13 -31.84 1.19
C LEU A 89 3.64 -31.84 1.55
N LYS A 90 3.34 -31.57 2.83
CA LYS A 90 1.96 -31.50 3.33
C LYS A 90 1.16 -30.39 2.65
N PRO A 91 -0.17 -30.55 2.54
CA PRO A 91 -1.06 -29.50 2.04
C PRO A 91 -0.93 -28.21 2.85
N VAL A 92 -0.93 -27.08 2.15
CA VAL A 92 -0.94 -25.74 2.75
C VAL A 92 -2.39 -25.28 2.89
N LYS A 93 -2.72 -24.62 4.00
CA LYS A 93 -4.02 -24.00 4.19
C LYS A 93 -4.00 -22.59 3.59
N TYR A 94 -5.03 -22.24 2.83
CA TYR A 94 -5.16 -20.92 2.25
C TYR A 94 -6.28 -20.14 2.94
N ALA A 95 -6.04 -18.86 3.20
CA ALA A 95 -6.97 -17.97 3.89
C ALA A 95 -7.28 -16.74 3.03
N PHE A 96 -8.54 -16.54 2.68
CA PHE A 96 -9.03 -15.34 2.00
C PHE A 96 -9.77 -14.45 2.99
N PHE A 97 -9.30 -13.20 3.16
CA PHE A 97 -9.91 -12.22 4.07
C PHE A 97 -10.88 -11.32 3.31
N ASN A 98 -12.16 -11.66 3.36
CA ASN A 98 -13.22 -10.86 2.75
C ASN A 98 -13.63 -9.72 3.68
N THR A 99 -13.20 -8.50 3.37
CA THR A 99 -13.49 -7.29 4.18
C THR A 99 -14.94 -6.80 4.05
N GLY A 100 -15.71 -7.39 3.13
CA GLY A 100 -17.07 -6.97 2.78
C GLY A 100 -17.15 -5.96 1.63
N LEU A 101 -16.01 -5.50 1.11
CA LEU A 101 -15.94 -4.62 -0.08
C LEU A 101 -15.26 -5.30 -1.28
N GLU A 102 -14.98 -6.59 -1.18
CA GLU A 102 -14.35 -7.32 -2.28
C GLU A 102 -15.28 -7.40 -3.49
N MET A 103 -14.75 -7.08 -4.65
CA MET A 103 -15.49 -7.15 -5.91
C MET A 103 -16.02 -8.57 -6.15
N LYS A 104 -17.18 -8.69 -6.79
CA LYS A 104 -17.73 -9.99 -7.17
C LYS A 104 -16.72 -10.79 -8.00
N ALA A 105 -16.05 -10.15 -8.96
CA ALA A 105 -15.02 -10.77 -9.78
C ALA A 105 -13.89 -11.39 -8.96
N THR A 106 -13.40 -10.70 -7.91
CA THR A 106 -12.36 -11.23 -7.01
C THR A 106 -12.85 -12.47 -6.28
N ARG A 107 -14.06 -12.44 -5.75
CA ARG A 107 -14.64 -13.60 -5.04
C ARG A 107 -14.88 -14.80 -5.95
N ASP A 108 -15.32 -14.55 -7.19
CA ASP A 108 -15.52 -15.59 -8.19
C ASP A 108 -14.16 -16.17 -8.62
N HIS A 109 -13.11 -15.34 -8.77
CA HIS A 109 -11.76 -15.75 -9.06
C HIS A 109 -11.17 -16.64 -7.94
N VAL A 110 -11.35 -16.28 -6.68
CA VAL A 110 -10.92 -17.10 -5.52
C VAL A 110 -11.51 -18.51 -5.59
N LYS A 111 -12.81 -18.63 -5.92
CA LYS A 111 -13.47 -19.93 -6.07
C LYS A 111 -12.94 -20.72 -7.27
N ALA A 112 -12.74 -20.04 -8.40
CA ALA A 112 -12.20 -20.66 -9.61
C ALA A 112 -10.77 -21.17 -9.40
N THR A 113 -9.93 -20.40 -8.68
CA THR A 113 -8.56 -20.81 -8.33
C THR A 113 -8.57 -22.01 -7.38
N ALA A 114 -9.42 -22.01 -6.36
CA ALA A 114 -9.57 -23.16 -5.46
C ALA A 114 -9.92 -24.45 -6.24
N ALA A 115 -10.87 -24.35 -7.17
CA ALA A 115 -11.26 -25.46 -8.02
C ALA A 115 -10.14 -25.90 -8.99
N LYS A 116 -9.43 -24.95 -9.59
CA LYS A 116 -8.33 -25.20 -10.53
C LYS A 116 -7.18 -26.00 -9.90
N TYR A 117 -6.81 -25.66 -8.68
CA TYR A 117 -5.68 -26.30 -7.98
C TYR A 117 -6.12 -27.42 -7.03
N GLY A 118 -7.42 -27.67 -6.89
CA GLY A 118 -7.93 -28.68 -5.95
C GLY A 118 -7.62 -28.36 -4.49
N VAL A 119 -7.50 -27.08 -4.14
CA VAL A 119 -7.16 -26.63 -2.79
C VAL A 119 -8.35 -26.01 -2.08
N GLU A 120 -8.36 -26.08 -0.75
CA GLU A 120 -9.33 -25.35 0.06
C GLU A 120 -8.82 -23.94 0.37
N ILE A 121 -9.60 -22.93 -0.04
CA ILE A 121 -9.36 -21.53 0.35
C ILE A 121 -10.47 -21.13 1.31
N THR A 122 -10.15 -21.08 2.60
CA THR A 122 -11.11 -20.71 3.65
C THR A 122 -11.38 -19.21 3.63
N GLU A 123 -12.64 -18.81 3.48
CA GLU A 123 -13.05 -17.41 3.56
C GLU A 123 -13.24 -16.97 5.00
N TYR A 124 -12.49 -15.97 5.44
CA TYR A 124 -12.62 -15.34 6.74
C TYR A 124 -13.26 -13.96 6.60
N ARG A 125 -14.25 -13.69 7.45
CA ARG A 125 -14.95 -12.40 7.51
C ARG A 125 -14.71 -11.72 8.86
N PRO A 126 -14.41 -10.41 8.89
CA PRO A 126 -14.27 -9.69 10.13
C PRO A 126 -15.58 -9.59 10.88
N LYS A 127 -15.54 -9.58 12.20
CA LYS A 127 -16.72 -9.31 13.06
C LYS A 127 -17.30 -7.92 12.77
N THR A 128 -16.44 -6.97 12.42
CA THR A 128 -16.84 -5.61 12.08
C THR A 128 -16.47 -5.38 10.61
N ASN A 129 -17.45 -5.24 9.73
CA ASN A 129 -17.21 -4.91 8.34
C ASN A 129 -16.62 -3.49 8.20
N ILE A 130 -16.07 -3.19 7.02
CA ILE A 130 -15.35 -1.92 6.80
C ILE A 130 -16.25 -0.69 7.00
N VAL A 131 -17.54 -0.78 6.70
CA VAL A 131 -18.50 0.33 6.88
C VAL A 131 -18.69 0.64 8.36
N LEU A 132 -18.90 -0.39 9.19
CA LEU A 132 -19.01 -0.23 10.63
C LEU A 132 -17.69 0.20 11.26
N ALA A 133 -16.56 -0.34 10.79
CA ALA A 133 -15.24 0.07 11.22
C ALA A 133 -14.98 1.56 10.90
N SER A 134 -15.34 2.01 9.70
CA SER A 134 -15.19 3.41 9.30
C SER A 134 -16.06 4.34 10.13
N ARG A 135 -17.30 3.97 10.41
CA ARG A 135 -18.18 4.76 11.31
C ARG A 135 -17.60 4.87 12.73
N LYS A 136 -17.06 3.79 13.26
CA LYS A 136 -16.56 3.76 14.65
C LYS A 136 -15.17 4.40 14.80
N TYR A 137 -14.26 4.11 13.89
CA TYR A 137 -12.84 4.47 14.02
C TYR A 137 -12.41 5.62 13.13
N GLY A 138 -13.15 5.93 12.10
CA GLY A 138 -12.88 6.98 11.11
C GLY A 138 -12.67 6.42 9.71
N ILE A 139 -12.82 7.30 8.74
CA ILE A 139 -12.75 7.00 7.31
C ILE A 139 -11.31 7.11 6.80
N PRO A 140 -10.80 6.17 5.97
CA PRO A 140 -9.52 6.36 5.31
C PRO A 140 -9.63 7.48 4.27
N PHE A 141 -8.56 8.28 4.15
CA PHE A 141 -8.49 9.41 3.23
C PHE A 141 -7.24 9.31 2.36
N VAL A 142 -7.40 9.34 1.06
CA VAL A 142 -6.37 9.28 0.00
C VAL A 142 -5.44 8.07 0.11
N SER A 143 -4.65 7.97 1.17
CA SER A 143 -3.71 6.88 1.40
C SER A 143 -3.58 6.55 2.88
N LYS A 144 -3.00 5.37 3.20
CA LYS A 144 -2.77 4.96 4.59
C LYS A 144 -1.84 5.92 5.34
N ILE A 145 -0.79 6.41 4.69
CA ILE A 145 0.17 7.35 5.30
C ILE A 145 -0.52 8.68 5.56
N MET A 146 -1.26 9.21 4.58
CA MET A 146 -2.02 10.44 4.72
C MET A 146 -3.07 10.33 5.82
N SER A 147 -3.82 9.24 5.84
CA SER A 147 -4.84 8.99 6.87
C SER A 147 -4.24 8.90 8.27
N ALA A 148 -3.05 8.32 8.42
CA ALA A 148 -2.37 8.25 9.71
C ALA A 148 -1.94 9.65 10.20
N GLY A 149 -1.31 10.43 9.32
CA GLY A 149 -0.89 11.79 9.64
C GLY A 149 -2.06 12.71 9.98
N LEU A 150 -3.11 12.69 9.15
CA LEU A 150 -4.32 13.49 9.38
C LEU A 150 -5.06 13.06 10.65
N SER A 151 -5.11 11.76 10.95
CA SER A 151 -5.70 11.26 12.20
C SER A 151 -4.96 11.77 13.43
N GLU A 152 -3.63 11.79 13.40
CA GLU A 152 -2.85 12.36 14.50
C GLU A 152 -2.98 13.87 14.58
N TRP A 153 -3.00 14.57 13.45
CA TRP A 153 -3.27 15.99 13.39
C TRP A 153 -4.62 16.36 14.01
N GLN A 154 -5.71 15.67 13.63
CA GLN A 154 -7.04 15.90 14.23
C GLN A 154 -7.06 15.69 15.74
N LYS A 155 -6.31 14.72 16.26
CA LYS A 155 -6.22 14.46 17.71
C LYS A 155 -5.44 15.52 18.46
N LYS A 156 -4.39 16.07 17.86
CA LYS A 156 -3.47 17.00 18.50
C LYS A 156 -3.91 18.46 18.34
N GLY A 157 -4.73 18.77 17.34
CA GLY A 157 -5.26 20.10 17.09
C GLY A 157 -4.19 21.14 16.71
N VAL A 158 -3.06 20.72 16.14
CA VAL A 158 -2.03 21.64 15.63
C VAL A 158 -2.57 22.36 14.40
N PRO A 159 -2.53 23.72 14.34
CA PRO A 159 -3.01 24.45 13.17
C PRO A 159 -2.25 24.08 11.90
N LEU A 160 -2.95 24.02 10.76
CA LEU A 160 -2.31 23.75 9.46
C LEU A 160 -1.36 24.87 9.04
N SER A 161 -1.60 26.11 9.50
CA SER A 161 -0.72 27.27 9.26
C SER A 161 0.72 27.07 9.73
N VAL A 162 0.96 26.11 10.63
CA VAL A 162 2.32 25.72 11.05
C VAL A 162 3.18 25.27 9.85
N ALA A 163 2.57 24.65 8.85
CA ALA A 163 3.28 24.28 7.63
C ALA A 163 3.73 25.53 6.85
N ASP A 164 2.86 26.55 6.75
CA ASP A 164 3.17 27.80 6.07
C ASP A 164 4.24 28.59 6.83
N GLU A 165 4.14 28.63 8.17
CA GLU A 165 5.17 29.26 9.01
C GLU A 165 6.53 28.59 8.83
N TYR A 166 6.55 27.23 8.76
CA TYR A 166 7.77 26.49 8.51
C TYR A 166 8.33 26.75 7.12
N ASP A 167 7.47 26.77 6.10
CA ASP A 167 7.88 26.98 4.70
C ASP A 167 8.43 28.40 4.47
N ALA A 168 7.91 29.40 5.18
CA ALA A 168 8.36 30.79 5.08
C ALA A 168 9.64 31.09 5.87
N ALA A 169 10.03 30.23 6.83
CA ALA A 169 11.20 30.48 7.66
C ALA A 169 12.51 30.35 6.86
N GLU A 170 13.44 31.28 7.05
CA GLU A 170 14.80 31.17 6.47
C GLU A 170 15.62 30.08 7.17
N ASP A 171 15.60 30.06 8.51
CA ASP A 171 16.22 29.02 9.32
C ASP A 171 15.16 27.96 9.72
N LYS A 172 15.16 26.85 8.99
CA LYS A 172 14.24 25.73 9.19
C LYS A 172 14.47 25.02 10.52
N GLU A 173 15.71 24.97 10.98
CA GLU A 173 16.06 24.25 12.21
C GLU A 173 15.63 25.04 13.45
N ALA A 174 15.93 26.34 13.48
CA ALA A 174 15.45 27.24 14.53
C ALA A 174 13.91 27.26 14.59
N LYS A 175 13.25 27.36 13.43
CA LYS A 175 11.78 27.33 13.37
C LYS A 175 11.20 26.03 13.88
N ARG A 176 11.82 24.91 13.54
CA ARG A 176 11.39 23.59 14.01
C ARG A 176 11.54 23.47 15.54
N GLN A 177 12.60 24.01 16.12
CA GLN A 177 12.79 24.02 17.57
C GLN A 177 11.70 24.88 18.25
N GLU A 178 11.43 26.07 17.72
CA GLU A 178 10.34 26.94 18.19
C GLU A 178 8.98 26.21 18.16
N LEU A 179 8.68 25.51 17.05
CA LEU A 179 7.43 24.77 16.91
C LEU A 179 7.33 23.59 17.91
N ARG A 180 8.43 22.92 18.22
CA ARG A 180 8.47 21.87 19.25
C ARG A 180 8.17 22.42 20.65
N GLU A 181 8.67 23.60 20.97
CA GLU A 181 8.41 24.26 22.23
C GLU A 181 6.96 24.74 22.32
N ARG A 182 6.43 25.29 21.22
CA ARG A 182 5.03 25.74 21.11
C ARG A 182 4.02 24.58 21.18
N TYR A 183 4.35 23.42 20.60
CA TYR A 183 3.49 22.24 20.53
C TYR A 183 4.16 20.99 21.15
N PRO A 184 4.32 20.93 22.46
CA PRO A 184 4.97 19.80 23.12
C PRO A 184 4.21 18.49 22.88
N LYS A 185 4.95 17.39 22.69
CA LYS A 185 4.41 16.05 22.41
C LYS A 185 3.66 15.93 21.07
N CYS A 186 3.87 16.87 20.14
CA CYS A 186 3.28 16.89 18.80
C CYS A 186 4.31 16.58 17.70
N GLU A 187 5.48 16.07 18.03
CA GLU A 187 6.59 15.91 17.08
C GLU A 187 6.21 15.11 15.81
N SER A 188 5.43 14.05 15.94
CA SER A 188 4.94 13.28 14.80
C SER A 188 4.05 14.10 13.85
N VAL A 189 3.23 14.97 14.41
CA VAL A 189 2.37 15.89 13.65
C VAL A 189 3.18 16.99 13.02
N LEU A 190 4.12 17.59 13.74
CA LEU A 190 5.03 18.58 13.19
C LEU A 190 5.88 18.01 12.05
N ASN A 191 6.42 16.81 12.21
CA ASN A 191 7.14 16.11 11.15
C ASN A 191 6.25 15.84 9.92
N PHE A 192 4.97 15.53 10.15
CA PHE A 192 4.01 15.34 9.08
C PHE A 192 3.70 16.68 8.36
N LEU A 193 3.39 17.76 9.09
CA LEU A 193 3.07 19.06 8.52
C LEU A 193 4.27 19.72 7.83
N CYS A 194 5.46 19.63 8.42
CA CYS A 194 6.69 20.18 7.87
C CYS A 194 7.42 19.26 6.88
N CYS A 195 6.81 18.13 6.53
CA CYS A 195 7.38 17.15 5.59
C CYS A 195 8.81 16.69 5.95
N CYS A 196 9.05 16.43 7.25
CA CYS A 196 10.33 15.98 7.76
C CYS A 196 10.30 14.51 8.19
N ASN A 197 11.47 13.88 8.25
CA ASN A 197 11.62 12.56 8.88
C ASN A 197 11.73 12.71 10.43
N SER A 198 11.89 11.59 11.15
CA SER A 198 12.04 11.60 12.60
C SER A 198 13.30 12.33 13.09
N LYS A 199 14.32 12.49 12.22
CA LYS A 199 15.54 13.27 12.51
C LYS A 199 15.39 14.76 12.18
N GLY A 200 14.28 15.16 11.53
CA GLY A 200 14.04 16.52 11.10
C GLY A 200 14.58 16.87 9.73
N GLU A 201 15.11 15.88 9.01
CA GLU A 201 15.59 16.09 7.66
C GLU A 201 14.40 16.16 6.68
N PRO A 202 14.45 17.04 5.67
CA PRO A 202 13.41 17.14 4.65
C PRO A 202 13.21 15.80 3.93
N ARG A 203 11.97 15.49 3.60
CA ARG A 203 11.59 14.30 2.80
C ARG A 203 11.11 14.72 1.41
N PRO A 204 12.01 15.02 0.48
CA PRO A 204 11.65 15.58 -0.82
C PRO A 204 10.78 14.63 -1.67
N ASN A 205 10.83 13.32 -1.43
CA ASN A 205 10.19 12.31 -2.26
C ASN A 205 8.85 11.77 -1.71
N ILE A 206 8.28 12.38 -0.65
CA ILE A 206 6.99 11.94 -0.14
C ILE A 206 5.89 12.73 -0.84
N GLN A 207 5.51 12.29 -2.01
CA GLN A 207 4.46 12.90 -2.84
C GLN A 207 3.06 12.95 -2.21
N LEU A 208 2.86 12.32 -1.05
CA LEU A 208 1.55 12.15 -0.41
C LEU A 208 1.43 12.82 0.96
N VAL A 209 2.37 13.66 1.33
CA VAL A 209 2.30 14.44 2.57
C VAL A 209 1.70 15.80 2.25
N ILE A 210 0.91 16.37 3.16
CA ILE A 210 0.25 17.67 2.97
C ILE A 210 1.24 18.72 2.44
N ASN A 211 2.46 18.72 2.97
CA ASN A 211 3.48 19.71 2.64
C ASN A 211 4.20 19.46 1.30
N SER A 212 4.17 18.27 0.77
CA SER A 212 4.71 17.98 -0.57
C SER A 212 3.71 18.26 -1.69
N SER A 213 2.45 18.49 -1.33
CA SER A 213 1.38 18.84 -2.25
C SER A 213 0.68 20.10 -1.77
N LYS A 214 1.09 21.24 -2.32
CA LYS A 214 0.44 22.53 -2.08
C LYS A 214 -1.08 22.41 -2.28
N TYR A 215 -1.51 21.73 -3.34
CA TYR A 215 -2.93 21.54 -3.64
C TYR A 215 -3.69 20.77 -2.55
N MET A 216 -3.07 19.74 -1.96
CA MET A 216 -3.72 18.99 -0.89
C MET A 216 -3.84 19.81 0.39
N ARG A 217 -2.82 20.58 0.72
CA ARG A 217 -2.83 21.51 1.87
C ARG A 217 -3.88 22.59 1.68
N ASP A 218 -3.88 23.23 0.50
CA ASP A 218 -4.85 24.28 0.15
C ASP A 218 -6.28 23.69 0.21
N PHE A 219 -6.48 22.49 -0.33
CA PHE A 219 -7.76 21.79 -0.27
C PHE A 219 -8.22 21.53 1.18
N ILE A 220 -7.35 21.05 2.06
CA ILE A 220 -7.71 20.78 3.46
C ILE A 220 -7.92 22.06 4.25
N ASN A 221 -7.21 23.15 3.92
CA ASN A 221 -7.45 24.45 4.51
C ASN A 221 -8.80 25.04 4.10
N GLU A 222 -9.19 24.88 2.85
CA GLU A 222 -10.47 25.37 2.33
C GLU A 222 -11.64 24.47 2.75
N PHE A 223 -11.43 23.15 2.76
CA PHE A 223 -12.42 22.13 3.10
C PHE A 223 -11.92 21.24 4.24
N PRO A 224 -11.83 21.75 5.47
CA PRO A 224 -11.38 20.93 6.59
C PRO A 224 -12.35 19.77 6.80
N PRO A 225 -11.85 18.53 6.95
CA PRO A 225 -12.70 17.36 7.12
C PRO A 225 -13.45 17.45 8.45
N ASP A 226 -14.78 17.45 8.39
CA ASP A 226 -15.71 17.42 9.52
C ASP A 226 -15.93 16.00 10.08
N PHE A 227 -15.32 15.01 9.45
CA PHE A 227 -15.39 13.62 9.84
C PHE A 227 -14.05 13.11 10.39
N LYS A 228 -14.12 12.06 11.20
CA LYS A 228 -12.93 11.42 11.77
C LYS A 228 -12.17 10.65 10.71
N ILE A 229 -10.89 10.97 10.54
CA ILE A 229 -9.98 10.25 9.64
C ILE A 229 -9.22 9.17 10.41
N SER A 230 -9.02 8.00 9.78
CA SER A 230 -8.26 6.90 10.38
C SER A 230 -7.63 5.98 9.36
N ALA A 231 -6.42 5.51 9.63
CA ALA A 231 -5.74 4.45 8.88
C ALA A 231 -6.04 3.03 9.39
N LYS A 232 -6.94 2.88 10.36
CA LYS A 232 -7.15 1.63 11.11
C LYS A 232 -8.06 0.61 10.42
N CYS A 233 -8.61 0.91 9.25
CA CYS A 233 -9.49 -0.01 8.52
C CYS A 233 -8.84 -1.40 8.31
N CYS A 234 -7.55 -1.45 7.95
CA CYS A 234 -6.83 -2.72 7.78
C CYS A 234 -6.63 -3.48 9.11
N ASP A 235 -6.45 -2.78 10.22
CA ASP A 235 -6.25 -3.41 11.52
C ASP A 235 -7.50 -4.14 11.97
N TYR A 236 -8.67 -3.54 11.78
CA TYR A 236 -9.96 -4.11 12.20
C TYR A 236 -10.57 -5.09 11.19
N CYS A 237 -10.32 -4.89 9.89
CA CYS A 237 -10.95 -5.71 8.86
C CYS A 237 -10.07 -6.85 8.33
N LYS A 238 -8.76 -6.82 8.56
CA LYS A 238 -7.83 -7.86 8.12
C LYS A 238 -7.01 -8.45 9.27
N LYS A 239 -6.21 -7.64 9.96
CA LYS A 239 -5.27 -8.17 10.96
C LYS A 239 -5.97 -8.80 12.16
N GLN A 240 -7.06 -8.21 12.63
CA GLN A 240 -7.81 -8.72 13.77
C GLN A 240 -8.48 -10.08 13.50
N VAL A 241 -8.67 -10.44 12.25
CA VAL A 241 -9.24 -11.73 11.83
C VAL A 241 -8.16 -12.80 11.72
N ALA A 242 -6.90 -12.39 11.52
CA ALA A 242 -5.74 -13.28 11.39
C ALA A 242 -5.14 -13.69 12.77
N HIS A 243 -5.58 -13.05 13.85
CA HIS A 243 -5.22 -13.34 15.25
C HIS A 243 -6.35 -14.03 15.98
#